data_bef5172ef419336576d92d29c8d74ecc
#
_entry.id   bef5172ef419336576d92d29c8d74ecc
#
_cell.length_a   1.000
_cell.length_b   1.000
_cell.length_c   1.000
_cell.angle_alpha   90.00
_cell.angle_beta   90.00
_cell.angle_gamma   90.00
#
_symmetry.space_group_name_H-M   'P 1'
#
loop_
_entity.id
_entity.type
_entity.pdbx_description
1 polymer ?
#
loop_
_entity_poly.entity_id
_entity_poly.type
_entity_poly.pdbx_seq_one_letter_code
_entity_poly.pdbx_strand_id
1 'polypeptide(L)'
;DVRSNSKNTLEYTKKILIKKIKLIEKQTNTKFFLGKETNSEPALMDKKLIKKFQIYSKMISMKFETMASGAGHDASVFANHGIPSLMLFIRNKNGSHNPKEYMSIKNFEKVFKVLKGIIKDNYI
;
A
#
# COMPACT_ATOMS: atom_id res chain seq x y z
N ASP A 1 11.79 9.01 -6.61
CA ASP A 1 10.81 8.41 -5.69
C ASP A 1 11.25 6.97 -5.36
N VAL A 2 11.28 6.63 -4.08
CA VAL A 2 11.63 5.28 -3.59
C VAL A 2 10.51 4.81 -2.68
N ARG A 3 9.93 3.65 -2.97
CA ARG A 3 8.80 3.08 -2.22
C ARG A 3 9.08 1.65 -1.78
N SER A 4 8.74 1.33 -0.55
CA SER A 4 8.81 -0.02 0.00
C SER A 4 7.84 -0.16 1.17
N ASN A 5 7.38 -1.38 1.42
CA ASN A 5 6.65 -1.73 2.65
C ASN A 5 7.58 -2.10 3.82
N SER A 6 8.89 -1.93 3.66
CA SER A 6 9.92 -2.19 4.66
C SER A 6 10.74 -0.94 4.93
N LYS A 7 10.70 -0.46 6.17
CA LYS A 7 11.52 0.66 6.63
C LYS A 7 13.02 0.40 6.42
N ASN A 8 13.48 -0.79 6.78
CA ASN A 8 14.89 -1.16 6.62
C ASN A 8 15.33 -1.10 5.15
N THR A 9 14.46 -1.51 4.23
CA THR A 9 14.74 -1.43 2.78
C THR A 9 14.83 0.02 2.32
N LEU A 10 13.95 0.89 2.79
CA LEU A 10 13.99 2.32 2.48
C LEU A 10 15.29 2.96 2.97
N GLU A 11 15.66 2.73 4.22
CA GLU A 11 16.89 3.27 4.82
C GLU A 11 18.14 2.75 4.11
N TYR A 12 18.19 1.46 3.79
CA TYR A 12 19.28 0.86 3.03
C TYR A 12 19.42 1.47 1.63
N THR A 13 18.29 1.58 0.91
CA THR A 13 18.28 2.16 -0.43
C THR A 13 18.70 3.63 -0.41
N LYS A 14 18.26 4.40 0.58
CA LYS A 14 18.69 5.79 0.78
C LYS A 14 20.22 5.88 0.98
N LYS A 15 20.80 5.03 1.82
CA LYS A 15 22.27 4.99 2.04
C LYS A 15 23.02 4.72 0.73
N ILE A 16 22.54 3.75 -0.07
CA ILE A 16 23.13 3.45 -1.38
C ILE A 16 23.03 4.65 -2.32
N LEU A 17 21.85 5.26 -2.40
CA LEU A 17 21.60 6.42 -3.26
C LEU A 17 22.57 7.56 -2.93
N ILE A 18 22.66 7.95 -1.67
CA ILE A 18 23.59 9.02 -1.21
C ILE A 18 25.03 8.67 -1.51
N LYS A 19 25.45 7.41 -1.28
CA LYS A 19 26.80 6.96 -1.61
C LYS A 19 27.08 7.07 -3.11
N LYS A 20 26.15 6.69 -3.97
CA LYS A 20 26.28 6.77 -5.43
C LYS A 20 26.31 8.21 -5.91
N ILE A 21 25.49 9.09 -5.36
CA ILE A 21 25.49 10.53 -5.67
C ILE A 21 26.87 11.12 -5.38
N LYS A 22 27.42 10.91 -4.18
CA LYS A 22 28.75 11.40 -3.81
C LYS A 22 29.87 10.89 -4.72
N LEU A 23 29.75 9.63 -5.17
CA LEU A 23 30.72 9.06 -6.11
C LEU A 23 30.65 9.77 -7.49
N ILE A 24 29.45 9.97 -8.00
CA ILE A 24 29.23 10.66 -9.28
C ILE A 24 29.72 12.10 -9.19
N GLU A 25 29.35 12.84 -8.14
CA GLU A 25 29.84 14.20 -7.91
C GLU A 25 31.37 14.29 -8.00
N LYS A 26 32.07 13.33 -7.36
CA LYS A 26 33.53 13.27 -7.38
C LYS A 26 34.07 12.94 -8.78
N GLN A 27 33.41 12.07 -9.54
CA GLN A 27 33.88 11.63 -10.86
C GLN A 27 33.63 12.65 -11.96
N THR A 28 32.53 13.41 -11.85
CA THR A 28 32.08 14.29 -12.92
C THR A 28 32.24 15.77 -12.61
N ASN A 29 32.78 16.11 -11.43
CA ASN A 29 32.88 17.49 -10.93
C ASN A 29 31.53 18.25 -10.97
N THR A 30 30.43 17.54 -10.74
CA THR A 30 29.08 18.09 -10.64
C THR A 30 28.59 18.10 -9.19
N LYS A 31 27.49 18.81 -8.92
CA LYS A 31 26.81 18.78 -7.61
C LYS A 31 25.35 18.43 -7.77
N PHE A 32 24.83 17.59 -6.90
CA PHE A 32 23.40 17.27 -6.83
C PHE A 32 22.74 18.09 -5.73
N PHE A 33 21.69 18.80 -6.08
CA PHE A 33 20.82 19.52 -5.13
C PHE A 33 19.57 18.65 -4.88
N LEU A 34 19.54 17.93 -3.78
CA LEU A 34 18.49 16.94 -3.50
C LEU A 34 17.17 17.55 -3.00
N GLY A 35 17.17 18.84 -2.67
CA GLY A 35 15.99 19.49 -2.12
C GLY A 35 15.59 18.96 -0.73
N LYS A 36 14.36 19.30 -0.34
CA LYS A 36 13.79 18.85 0.94
C LYS A 36 13.30 17.40 0.82
N GLU A 37 13.75 16.55 1.72
CA GLU A 37 13.26 15.18 1.82
C GLU A 37 11.83 15.18 2.37
N THR A 38 10.96 14.42 1.71
CA THR A 38 9.65 14.06 2.23
C THR A 38 9.62 12.56 2.48
N ASN A 39 9.11 12.14 3.61
CA ASN A 39 9.06 10.75 4.01
C ASN A 39 7.69 10.39 4.58
N SER A 40 7.23 9.19 4.31
CA SER A 40 6.08 8.57 4.98
C SER A 40 6.47 7.18 5.47
N GLU A 41 6.13 6.88 6.71
CA GLU A 41 6.42 5.57 7.29
C GLU A 41 5.56 4.49 6.61
N PRO A 42 6.15 3.35 6.24
CA PRO A 42 5.38 2.19 5.78
C PRO A 42 4.41 1.73 6.87
N ALA A 43 3.19 1.42 6.49
CA ALA A 43 2.18 0.88 7.38
C ALA A 43 1.89 -0.58 7.08
N LEU A 44 1.84 -1.41 8.11
CA LEU A 44 1.44 -2.80 8.00
C LEU A 44 -0.02 -2.94 8.40
N MET A 45 -0.80 -3.54 7.51
CA MET A 45 -2.20 -3.85 7.79
C MET A 45 -2.32 -4.98 8.83
N ASP A 46 -3.40 -4.95 9.60
CA ASP A 46 -3.62 -5.91 10.68
C ASP A 46 -3.75 -7.35 10.16
N LYS A 47 -2.89 -8.23 10.64
CA LYS A 47 -2.82 -9.63 10.21
C LYS A 47 -4.08 -10.43 10.59
N LYS A 48 -4.75 -10.08 11.69
CA LYS A 48 -5.98 -10.75 12.12
C LYS A 48 -7.12 -10.39 11.19
N LEU A 49 -7.23 -9.11 10.82
CA LEU A 49 -8.21 -8.66 9.83
C LEU A 49 -7.94 -9.32 8.47
N ILE A 50 -6.71 -9.31 7.98
CA ILE A 50 -6.36 -9.99 6.72
C ILE A 50 -6.82 -11.45 6.75
N LYS A 51 -6.49 -12.19 7.83
CA LYS A 51 -6.87 -13.59 7.97
C LYS A 51 -8.39 -13.79 8.00
N LYS A 52 -9.13 -12.95 8.71
CA LYS A 52 -10.61 -13.00 8.74
C LYS A 52 -11.19 -12.81 7.33
N PHE A 53 -10.72 -11.80 6.60
CA PHE A 53 -11.17 -11.56 5.22
C PHE A 53 -10.82 -12.72 4.27
N GLN A 54 -9.65 -13.32 4.41
CA GLN A 54 -9.26 -14.49 3.62
C GLN A 54 -10.15 -15.70 3.90
N ILE A 55 -10.47 -15.98 5.18
CA ILE A 55 -11.34 -17.08 5.57
C ILE A 55 -12.74 -16.85 4.98
N TYR A 56 -13.33 -15.69 5.22
CA TYR A 56 -14.67 -15.38 4.74
C TYR A 56 -14.76 -15.41 3.21
N SER A 57 -13.77 -14.86 2.52
CA SER A 57 -13.74 -14.90 1.06
C SER A 57 -13.72 -16.33 0.50
N LYS A 58 -13.00 -17.24 1.16
CA LYS A 58 -13.01 -18.68 0.81
C LYS A 58 -14.38 -19.31 1.00
N MET A 59 -15.08 -18.98 2.10
CA MET A 59 -16.44 -19.50 2.38
C MET A 59 -17.43 -19.14 1.29
N ILE A 60 -17.28 -17.97 0.67
CA ILE A 60 -18.14 -17.54 -0.42
C ILE A 60 -17.53 -17.75 -1.82
N SER A 61 -16.51 -18.62 -1.91
CA SER A 61 -15.82 -18.97 -3.17
C SER A 61 -15.23 -17.78 -3.92
N MET A 62 -14.78 -16.75 -3.19
CA MET A 62 -14.08 -15.60 -3.76
C MET A 62 -12.58 -15.70 -3.50
N LYS A 63 -11.76 -15.47 -4.51
CA LYS A 63 -10.31 -15.38 -4.37
C LYS A 63 -9.92 -13.95 -4.02
N PHE A 64 -9.18 -13.80 -2.93
CA PHE A 64 -8.50 -12.57 -2.54
C PHE A 64 -7.00 -12.83 -2.46
N GLU A 65 -6.24 -11.87 -2.98
CA GLU A 65 -4.79 -11.87 -2.90
C GLU A 65 -4.33 -10.68 -2.04
N THR A 66 -3.29 -10.91 -1.25
CA THR A 66 -2.64 -9.84 -0.51
C THR A 66 -1.57 -9.21 -1.39
N MET A 67 -1.54 -7.89 -1.43
CA MET A 67 -0.56 -7.13 -2.19
C MET A 67 -0.11 -5.91 -1.42
N ALA A 68 1.11 -5.46 -1.68
CA ALA A 68 1.57 -4.20 -1.17
C ALA A 68 1.04 -3.04 -2.02
N SER A 69 0.65 -1.94 -1.39
CA SER A 69 0.39 -0.68 -2.08
C SER A 69 1.66 0.16 -2.17
N GLY A 70 1.96 0.68 -3.33
CA GLY A 70 3.01 1.67 -3.51
C GLY A 70 2.56 3.11 -3.23
N ALA A 71 1.29 3.34 -2.89
CA ALA A 71 0.73 4.66 -2.61
C ALA A 71 0.48 4.85 -1.10
N GLY A 72 0.46 6.10 -0.66
CA GLY A 72 -0.05 6.46 0.67
C GLY A 72 -1.57 6.43 0.69
N HIS A 73 -2.16 5.96 1.79
CA HIS A 73 -3.61 5.86 2.00
C HIS A 73 -3.96 6.22 3.44
N ASP A 74 -5.18 6.68 3.67
CA ASP A 74 -5.67 7.01 5.01
C ASP A 74 -5.58 5.82 5.97
N ALA A 75 -5.78 4.59 5.47
CA ALA A 75 -5.58 3.37 6.24
C ALA A 75 -4.17 3.26 6.86
N SER A 76 -3.15 3.83 6.20
CA SER A 76 -1.78 3.87 6.73
C SER A 76 -1.66 4.76 7.95
N VAL A 77 -2.40 5.88 7.97
CA VAL A 77 -2.42 6.80 9.11
C VAL A 77 -3.02 6.11 10.32
N PHE A 78 -4.17 5.46 10.16
CA PHE A 78 -4.80 4.70 11.24
C PHE A 78 -3.91 3.57 11.75
N ALA A 79 -3.33 2.78 10.86
CA ALA A 79 -2.46 1.67 11.23
C ALA A 79 -1.22 2.14 12.00
N ASN A 80 -0.58 3.24 11.57
CA ASN A 80 0.58 3.80 12.25
C ASN A 80 0.26 4.43 13.61
N HIS A 81 -1.02 4.72 13.89
CA HIS A 81 -1.52 5.12 15.21
C HIS A 81 -2.03 3.94 16.05
N GLY A 82 -1.72 2.71 15.66
CA GLY A 82 -2.09 1.51 16.42
C GLY A 82 -3.53 1.06 16.27
N ILE A 83 -4.29 1.63 15.33
CA ILE A 83 -5.66 1.21 15.04
C ILE A 83 -5.61 0.03 14.06
N PRO A 84 -6.16 -1.14 14.42
CA PRO A 84 -6.23 -2.27 13.51
C PRO A 84 -6.94 -1.89 12.20
N SER A 85 -6.21 -1.87 11.12
CA SER A 85 -6.69 -1.39 9.83
C SER A 85 -6.43 -2.38 8.73
N LEU A 86 -7.31 -2.38 7.73
CA LEU A 86 -7.19 -3.16 6.51
C LEU A 86 -7.71 -2.34 5.34
N MET A 87 -7.05 -2.43 4.20
CA MET A 87 -7.51 -1.83 2.97
C MET A 87 -7.92 -2.90 1.97
N LEU A 88 -9.09 -2.73 1.37
CA LEU A 88 -9.61 -3.62 0.35
C LEU A 88 -9.47 -2.96 -1.02
N PHE A 89 -8.67 -3.54 -1.88
CA PHE A 89 -8.56 -3.10 -3.26
C PHE A 89 -9.71 -3.61 -4.10
N ILE A 90 -10.25 -2.73 -4.91
CA ILE A 90 -11.26 -3.07 -5.92
C ILE A 90 -10.57 -3.04 -7.29
N ARG A 91 -10.77 -4.10 -8.08
CA ARG A 91 -10.19 -4.18 -9.42
C ARG A 91 -10.65 -3.01 -10.28
N ASN A 92 -9.72 -2.20 -10.71
CA ASN A 92 -9.94 -1.06 -11.58
C ASN A 92 -9.12 -1.17 -12.88
N LYS A 93 -9.31 -0.22 -13.78
CA LYS A 93 -8.57 -0.07 -15.03
C LYS A 93 -8.05 1.35 -15.17
N ASN A 94 -7.04 1.52 -16.02
CA ASN A 94 -6.44 2.78 -16.43
C ASN A 94 -5.71 3.56 -15.33
N GLY A 95 -5.35 2.89 -14.23
CA GLY A 95 -4.65 3.53 -13.10
C GLY A 95 -5.56 4.44 -12.29
N SER A 96 -4.97 5.11 -11.29
CA SER A 96 -5.67 6.03 -10.38
C SER A 96 -5.27 7.48 -10.63
N HIS A 97 -6.09 8.41 -10.13
CA HIS A 97 -5.87 9.86 -10.18
C HIS A 97 -5.82 10.43 -11.61
N ASN A 98 -6.63 9.88 -12.51
CA ASN A 98 -6.77 10.40 -13.86
C ASN A 98 -8.22 10.27 -14.37
N PRO A 99 -8.65 11.09 -15.35
CA PRO A 99 -10.03 11.08 -15.84
C PRO A 99 -10.47 9.78 -16.52
N LYS A 100 -9.54 8.89 -16.85
CA LYS A 100 -9.83 7.59 -17.49
C LYS A 100 -9.92 6.45 -16.48
N GLU A 101 -9.70 6.72 -15.19
CA GLU A 101 -9.86 5.72 -14.14
C GLU A 101 -11.26 5.11 -14.19
N TYR A 102 -11.33 3.80 -14.19
CA TYR A 102 -12.57 3.09 -14.35
C TYR A 102 -12.67 1.87 -13.45
N MET A 103 -13.76 1.75 -12.76
CA MET A 103 -14.11 0.58 -11.95
C MET A 103 -15.52 0.10 -12.35
N SER A 104 -15.71 -1.18 -12.60
CA SER A 104 -17.05 -1.71 -12.84
C SER A 104 -17.83 -1.89 -11.55
N ILE A 105 -19.12 -1.56 -11.57
CA ILE A 105 -20.04 -1.78 -10.44
C ILE A 105 -19.98 -3.25 -9.98
N LYS A 106 -19.91 -4.21 -10.91
CA LYS A 106 -19.76 -5.63 -10.60
C LYS A 106 -18.55 -5.95 -9.74
N ASN A 107 -17.41 -5.26 -9.95
CA ASN A 107 -16.22 -5.44 -9.11
C ASN A 107 -16.41 -4.83 -7.73
N PHE A 108 -17.06 -3.68 -7.65
CA PHE A 108 -17.43 -3.05 -6.39
C PHE A 108 -18.35 -3.94 -5.56
N GLU A 109 -19.44 -4.43 -6.16
CA GLU A 109 -20.41 -5.30 -5.51
C GLU A 109 -19.78 -6.58 -4.93
N LYS A 110 -18.79 -7.16 -5.61
CA LYS A 110 -18.06 -8.32 -5.10
C LYS A 110 -17.36 -8.01 -3.77
N VAL A 111 -16.60 -6.92 -3.71
CA VAL A 111 -15.88 -6.53 -2.51
C VAL A 111 -16.84 -6.09 -1.41
N PHE A 112 -17.89 -5.34 -1.79
CA PHE A 112 -18.94 -4.91 -0.87
C PHE A 112 -19.67 -6.11 -0.24
N LYS A 113 -19.96 -7.16 -1.01
CA LYS A 113 -20.58 -8.39 -0.49
C LYS A 113 -19.72 -9.05 0.61
N VAL A 114 -18.41 -9.10 0.41
CA VAL A 114 -17.49 -9.64 1.42
C VAL A 114 -17.50 -8.78 2.67
N LEU A 115 -17.33 -7.47 2.53
CA LEU A 115 -17.33 -6.53 3.65
C LEU A 115 -18.65 -6.60 4.44
N LYS A 116 -19.79 -6.52 3.74
CA LYS A 116 -21.11 -6.61 4.36
C LYS A 116 -21.30 -7.91 5.12
N GLY A 117 -20.84 -9.03 4.55
CA GLY A 117 -20.98 -10.35 5.19
C GLY A 117 -20.15 -10.42 6.48
N ILE A 118 -18.90 -9.98 6.44
CA ILE A 118 -18.03 -10.00 7.62
C ILE A 118 -18.60 -9.14 8.75
N ILE A 119 -19.14 -7.97 8.45
CA ILE A 119 -19.78 -7.10 9.45
C ILE A 119 -21.04 -7.76 10.00
N LYS A 120 -21.91 -8.30 9.12
CA LYS A 120 -23.17 -8.93 9.52
C LYS A 120 -22.96 -10.16 10.41
N ASP A 121 -21.97 -10.95 10.09
CA ASP A 121 -21.69 -12.20 10.77
C ASP A 121 -20.78 -12.02 12.00
N ASN A 122 -20.56 -10.76 12.43
CA ASN A 122 -19.69 -10.40 13.59
C ASN A 122 -18.28 -10.99 13.50
N TYR A 123 -17.73 -11.10 12.28
CA TYR A 123 -16.36 -11.58 12.09
C TYR A 123 -15.28 -10.56 12.45
N ILE A 124 -15.67 -9.33 12.78
CA ILE A 124 -14.76 -8.23 13.18
C ILE A 124 -14.79 -8.06 14.68
#